data_965c32892f000685fd5a2a6da357a0b5
#
_entry.id   965c32892f000685fd5a2a6da357a0b5
#
_cell.length_a   1.000
_cell.length_b   1.000
_cell.length_c   1.000
_cell.angle_alpha   90.00
_cell.angle_beta   90.00
_cell.angle_gamma   90.00
#
_symmetry.space_group_name_H-M   'P 1'
#
loop_
_entity.id
_entity.type
_entity.pdbx_description
1 polymer ?
#
loop_
_entity_poly.entity_id
_entity_poly.type
_entity_poly.pdbx_seq_one_letter_code
_entity_poly.pdbx_strand_id
1 'polypeptide(L)'
;VKILFAIQGTGNGHLARAIDVYPALCAYGEVDVLVSGIQGDIALPFPIKYQLYGLSFIFGKSGGVDKWETVKKSNLGRLVKDIFQLPVKDYDLVINDFEPVSAWACRMHKKTCISLSHQSAVLHPMAPKPDQYDLLGDLILRYYAPVTAKFGFHFKAFDHNMFTPIIRQQVRQLDISEDGHYTVYLPAYDDNSLVKELSIFENVHWQIFSKHCKEAFHFKNIQVRPIENIAFMHSMASSKGILCGAGFETPAEALFLGKKLLAIPMHGQYEQQCNAACLASLGVPIIDGLSKKNRNRLGEWLDD
;
A
#
# COMPACT_ATOMS: atom_id res chain seq x y z
N VAL A 1 -21.86 20.73 3.49
CA VAL A 1 -21.92 19.30 3.13
C VAL A 1 -21.27 18.51 4.27
N LYS A 2 -21.94 17.45 4.73
CA LYS A 2 -21.40 16.57 5.76
C LYS A 2 -20.85 15.29 5.12
N ILE A 3 -19.56 15.08 5.26
CA ILE A 3 -18.81 14.01 4.58
C ILE A 3 -18.37 12.97 5.61
N LEU A 4 -18.58 11.69 5.32
CA LEU A 4 -17.91 10.59 6.02
C LEU A 4 -16.73 10.13 5.16
N PHE A 5 -15.50 10.30 5.68
CA PHE A 5 -14.31 9.76 5.06
C PHE A 5 -13.93 8.45 5.76
N ALA A 6 -14.11 7.35 5.07
CA ALA A 6 -13.93 6.00 5.60
C ALA A 6 -12.65 5.38 5.04
N ILE A 7 -11.76 4.97 5.93
CA ILE A 7 -10.38 4.57 5.64
C ILE A 7 -10.13 3.14 6.13
N GLN A 8 -9.55 2.31 5.28
CA GLN A 8 -9.06 1.00 5.67
C GLN A 8 -7.80 1.13 6.54
N GLY A 9 -7.89 0.69 7.80
CA GLY A 9 -6.80 0.76 8.79
C GLY A 9 -5.90 -0.47 8.82
N THR A 10 -6.04 -1.39 7.86
CA THR A 10 -5.15 -2.55 7.73
C THR A 10 -3.98 -2.21 6.82
N GLY A 11 -2.84 -1.97 7.41
CA GLY A 11 -1.64 -1.49 6.71
C GLY A 11 -1.53 0.04 6.65
N ASN A 12 -0.32 0.52 6.45
CA ASN A 12 0.03 1.94 6.61
C ASN A 12 -0.28 2.80 5.37
N GLY A 13 -0.47 2.21 4.19
CA GLY A 13 -0.65 2.97 2.94
C GLY A 13 -1.88 3.86 2.93
N HIS A 14 -3.06 3.31 3.28
CA HIS A 14 -4.31 4.06 3.35
C HIS A 14 -4.24 5.20 4.40
N LEU A 15 -3.68 4.91 5.58
CA LEU A 15 -3.52 5.93 6.64
C LEU A 15 -2.56 7.04 6.21
N ALA A 16 -1.43 6.69 5.58
CA ALA A 16 -0.47 7.66 5.09
C ALA A 16 -1.10 8.59 4.04
N ARG A 17 -1.84 8.05 3.07
CA ARG A 17 -2.56 8.82 2.05
C ARG A 17 -3.65 9.70 2.65
N ALA A 18 -4.35 9.21 3.67
CA ALA A 18 -5.42 9.95 4.33
C ALA A 18 -4.95 11.28 4.92
N ILE A 19 -3.68 11.39 5.33
CA ILE A 19 -3.10 12.62 5.88
C ILE A 19 -3.16 13.76 4.84
N ASP A 20 -2.94 13.45 3.56
CA ASP A 20 -3.00 14.43 2.47
C ASP A 20 -4.43 14.61 1.91
N VAL A 21 -5.28 13.58 1.96
CA VAL A 21 -6.65 13.63 1.45
C VAL A 21 -7.59 14.39 2.41
N TYR A 22 -7.47 14.17 3.72
CA TYR A 22 -8.37 14.76 4.70
C TYR A 22 -8.46 16.30 4.62
N PRO A 23 -7.33 17.05 4.58
CA PRO A 23 -7.40 18.52 4.46
C PRO A 23 -8.08 18.99 3.17
N ALA A 24 -7.88 18.25 2.07
CA ALA A 24 -8.54 18.55 0.80
C ALA A 24 -10.06 18.36 0.88
N LEU A 25 -10.54 17.34 1.57
CA LEU A 25 -11.97 17.11 1.79
C LEU A 25 -12.58 18.18 2.70
N CYS A 26 -11.87 18.65 3.71
CA CYS A 26 -12.32 19.72 4.62
C CYS A 26 -12.64 21.04 3.90
N ALA A 27 -12.06 21.27 2.72
CA ALA A 27 -12.40 22.44 1.90
C ALA A 27 -13.82 22.38 1.31
N TYR A 28 -14.45 21.21 1.30
CA TYR A 28 -15.79 20.97 0.73
C TYR A 28 -16.89 20.80 1.78
N GLY A 29 -16.56 20.65 3.05
CA GLY A 29 -17.55 20.48 4.10
C GLY A 29 -16.99 19.99 5.43
N GLU A 30 -17.91 19.64 6.33
CA GLU A 30 -17.59 19.00 7.61
C GLU A 30 -17.23 17.53 7.35
N VAL A 31 -16.03 17.10 7.79
CA VAL A 31 -15.52 15.74 7.55
C VAL A 31 -15.41 14.99 8.85
N ASP A 32 -16.23 13.95 9.00
CA ASP A 32 -16.06 12.93 10.02
C ASP A 32 -15.24 11.77 9.49
N VAL A 33 -14.30 11.26 10.29
CA VAL A 33 -13.41 10.17 9.89
C VAL A 33 -13.83 8.85 10.54
N LEU A 34 -13.88 7.81 9.72
CA LEU A 34 -14.02 6.42 10.13
C LEU A 34 -12.74 5.67 9.76
N VAL A 35 -12.17 4.94 10.72
CA VAL A 35 -11.08 3.99 10.47
C VAL A 35 -11.53 2.60 10.91
N SER A 36 -11.43 1.61 10.03
CA SER A 36 -11.67 0.22 10.39
C SER A 36 -10.44 -0.64 10.12
N GLY A 37 -10.08 -1.49 11.09
CA GLY A 37 -8.88 -2.33 11.08
C GLY A 37 -8.00 -2.10 12.30
N ILE A 38 -7.10 -3.06 12.57
CA ILE A 38 -6.32 -3.11 13.83
C ILE A 38 -4.79 -3.12 13.62
N GLN A 39 -4.30 -3.00 12.38
CA GLN A 39 -2.89 -3.24 12.05
C GLN A 39 -2.13 -2.01 11.52
N GLY A 40 -2.75 -0.85 11.53
CA GLY A 40 -2.08 0.38 11.12
C GLY A 40 -1.31 1.00 12.28
N ASP A 41 -0.04 1.33 12.06
CA ASP A 41 0.86 1.93 13.06
C ASP A 41 0.95 3.46 12.94
N ILE A 42 0.35 4.05 11.89
CA ILE A 42 0.39 5.49 11.64
C ILE A 42 -0.71 6.19 12.45
N ALA A 43 -0.30 7.10 13.34
CA ALA A 43 -1.21 8.01 14.01
C ALA A 43 -1.68 9.10 13.02
N LEU A 44 -3.00 9.28 12.92
CA LEU A 44 -3.58 10.33 12.10
C LEU A 44 -3.59 11.67 12.87
N PRO A 45 -3.22 12.81 12.24
CA PRO A 45 -3.14 14.12 12.91
C PRO A 45 -4.50 14.83 13.02
N PHE A 46 -5.61 14.09 12.87
CA PHE A 46 -6.97 14.59 12.95
C PHE A 46 -7.87 13.62 13.72
N PRO A 47 -9.02 14.08 14.27
CA PRO A 47 -9.87 13.25 15.10
C PRO A 47 -10.54 12.13 14.28
N ILE A 48 -10.58 10.94 14.89
CA ILE A 48 -11.28 9.77 14.34
C ILE A 48 -12.60 9.66 15.11
N LYS A 49 -13.72 9.80 14.42
CA LYS A 49 -15.05 9.71 15.04
C LYS A 49 -15.51 8.26 15.24
N TYR A 50 -15.19 7.40 14.28
CA TYR A 50 -15.54 5.98 14.35
C TYR A 50 -14.28 5.13 14.22
N GLN A 51 -13.92 4.43 15.29
CA GLN A 51 -12.86 3.43 15.29
C GLN A 51 -13.51 2.05 15.34
N LEU A 52 -13.50 1.33 14.21
CA LEU A 52 -14.17 0.04 14.08
C LEU A 52 -13.16 -1.09 13.91
N TYR A 53 -13.61 -2.31 14.19
CA TYR A 53 -12.77 -3.48 14.04
C TYR A 53 -12.53 -3.84 12.56
N GLY A 54 -13.56 -3.71 11.73
CA GLY A 54 -13.52 -4.03 10.31
C GLY A 54 -13.23 -5.50 10.00
N LEU A 55 -12.74 -5.74 8.80
CA LEU A 55 -12.11 -7.01 8.39
C LEU A 55 -10.62 -6.75 8.16
N SER A 56 -9.77 -7.51 8.83
CA SER A 56 -8.32 -7.43 8.64
C SER A 56 -7.81 -8.69 7.97
N PHE A 57 -7.12 -8.54 6.84
CA PHE A 57 -6.40 -9.67 6.24
C PHE A 57 -5.14 -9.95 7.04
N ILE A 58 -4.91 -11.22 7.39
CA ILE A 58 -3.72 -11.64 8.10
C ILE A 58 -2.73 -12.19 7.08
N PHE A 59 -1.54 -11.60 7.07
CA PHE A 59 -0.45 -12.06 6.23
C PHE A 59 0.30 -13.19 6.94
N GLY A 60 0.47 -14.31 6.23
CA GLY A 60 1.24 -15.45 6.72
C GLY A 60 2.75 -15.17 6.74
N LYS A 61 3.50 -15.98 7.48
CA LYS A 61 4.97 -15.84 7.63
C LYS A 61 5.75 -15.98 6.32
N SER A 62 5.16 -16.54 5.28
CA SER A 62 5.73 -16.71 3.93
C SER A 62 5.29 -15.65 2.93
N GLY A 63 4.72 -14.52 3.40
CA GLY A 63 4.38 -13.37 2.54
C GLY A 63 3.07 -13.48 1.75
N GLY A 64 2.25 -14.54 1.99
CA GLY A 64 0.91 -14.69 1.42
C GLY A 64 -0.18 -14.33 2.43
N VAL A 65 -1.43 -14.12 1.95
CA VAL A 65 -2.60 -13.98 2.81
C VAL A 65 -2.94 -15.33 3.44
N ASP A 66 -2.90 -15.42 4.75
CA ASP A 66 -3.39 -16.60 5.47
C ASP A 66 -4.91 -16.56 5.54
N LYS A 67 -5.55 -17.28 4.62
CA LYS A 67 -7.02 -17.33 4.47
C LYS A 67 -7.70 -17.91 5.70
N TRP A 68 -7.10 -18.93 6.33
CA TRP A 68 -7.65 -19.60 7.51
C TRP A 68 -7.54 -18.74 8.77
N GLU A 69 -6.39 -18.13 9.01
CA GLU A 69 -6.19 -17.19 10.12
C GLU A 69 -7.05 -15.95 9.96
N THR A 70 -7.22 -15.45 8.73
CA THR A 70 -8.10 -14.31 8.43
C THR A 70 -9.55 -14.61 8.79
N VAL A 71 -10.09 -15.75 8.36
CA VAL A 71 -11.47 -16.16 8.68
C VAL A 71 -11.63 -16.45 10.17
N LYS A 72 -10.67 -17.11 10.80
CA LYS A 72 -10.74 -17.50 12.22
C LYS A 72 -10.68 -16.30 13.17
N LYS A 73 -9.94 -15.25 12.82
CA LYS A 73 -9.82 -14.02 13.63
C LYS A 73 -10.82 -12.94 13.24
N SER A 74 -11.53 -13.08 12.09
CA SER A 74 -12.58 -12.13 11.72
C SER A 74 -13.82 -12.31 12.60
N ASN A 75 -14.14 -11.27 13.35
CA ASN A 75 -15.36 -11.23 14.13
C ASN A 75 -16.54 -10.79 13.24
N LEU A 76 -17.06 -11.74 12.43
CA LEU A 76 -18.15 -11.47 11.47
C LEU A 76 -19.40 -10.91 12.15
N GLY A 77 -19.72 -11.37 13.39
CA GLY A 77 -20.84 -10.86 14.15
C GLY A 77 -20.68 -9.36 14.49
N ARG A 78 -19.47 -8.95 14.87
CA ARG A 78 -19.15 -7.55 15.11
C ARG A 78 -19.20 -6.72 13.83
N LEU A 79 -18.62 -7.24 12.75
CA LEU A 79 -18.69 -6.57 11.44
C LEU A 79 -20.13 -6.30 11.02
N VAL A 80 -20.99 -7.30 11.10
CA VAL A 80 -22.43 -7.16 10.76
C VAL A 80 -23.08 -6.11 11.67
N LYS A 81 -22.82 -6.16 12.98
CA LYS A 81 -23.33 -5.16 13.93
C LYS A 81 -22.87 -3.75 13.56
N ASP A 82 -21.58 -3.55 13.29
CA ASP A 82 -20.99 -2.26 12.94
C ASP A 82 -21.62 -1.70 11.65
N ILE A 83 -21.86 -2.56 10.63
CA ILE A 83 -22.54 -2.19 9.38
C ILE A 83 -23.97 -1.68 9.64
N PHE A 84 -24.74 -2.36 10.51
CA PHE A 84 -26.11 -1.96 10.81
C PHE A 84 -26.19 -0.69 11.68
N GLN A 85 -25.19 -0.46 12.53
CA GLN A 85 -25.19 0.66 13.48
C GLN A 85 -24.57 1.94 12.91
N LEU A 86 -23.80 1.86 11.82
CA LEU A 86 -23.16 3.03 11.25
C LEU A 86 -24.20 3.98 10.62
N PRO A 87 -24.33 5.23 11.10
CA PRO A 87 -25.38 6.14 10.67
C PRO A 87 -25.05 6.85 9.36
N VAL A 88 -24.84 6.07 8.28
CA VAL A 88 -24.46 6.60 6.95
C VAL A 88 -25.51 7.53 6.35
N LYS A 89 -26.76 7.49 6.83
CA LYS A 89 -27.85 8.38 6.40
C LYS A 89 -27.66 9.82 6.85
N ASP A 90 -26.90 10.04 7.92
CA ASP A 90 -26.64 11.36 8.51
C ASP A 90 -25.59 12.16 7.72
N TYR A 91 -25.02 11.57 6.69
CA TYR A 91 -24.01 12.18 5.84
C TYR A 91 -24.58 12.46 4.45
N ASP A 92 -24.19 13.59 3.88
CA ASP A 92 -24.53 13.93 2.48
C ASP A 92 -23.74 13.06 1.51
N LEU A 93 -22.47 12.81 1.83
CA LEU A 93 -21.52 12.06 1.01
C LEU A 93 -20.69 11.10 1.85
N VAL A 94 -20.45 9.91 1.31
CA VAL A 94 -19.50 8.94 1.87
C VAL A 94 -18.38 8.72 0.88
N ILE A 95 -17.15 9.09 1.28
CA ILE A 95 -15.89 8.83 0.54
C ILE A 95 -15.23 7.62 1.18
N ASN A 96 -14.92 6.63 0.37
CA ASN A 96 -14.45 5.33 0.84
C ASN A 96 -13.07 4.99 0.26
N ASP A 97 -12.09 4.81 1.13
CA ASP A 97 -10.77 4.27 0.79
C ASP A 97 -10.69 2.78 1.18
N PHE A 98 -11.38 1.95 0.41
CA PHE A 98 -11.42 0.49 0.52
C PHE A 98 -11.88 -0.03 1.90
N GLU A 99 -12.77 0.70 2.57
CA GLU A 99 -13.26 0.39 3.91
C GLU A 99 -14.58 -0.39 3.84
N PRO A 100 -14.66 -1.62 4.41
CA PRO A 100 -15.81 -2.50 4.19
C PRO A 100 -17.06 -2.11 4.96
N VAL A 101 -16.96 -1.57 6.18
CA VAL A 101 -18.14 -1.31 7.03
C VAL A 101 -19.01 -0.23 6.40
N SER A 102 -18.44 0.91 6.05
CA SER A 102 -19.19 2.02 5.42
C SER A 102 -19.70 1.66 4.04
N ALA A 103 -18.91 0.92 3.24
CA ALA A 103 -19.32 0.47 1.91
C ALA A 103 -20.57 -0.42 1.98
N TRP A 104 -20.59 -1.42 2.86
CA TRP A 104 -21.75 -2.30 3.04
C TRP A 104 -22.92 -1.60 3.70
N ALA A 105 -22.69 -0.69 4.67
CA ALA A 105 -23.76 0.14 5.26
C ALA A 105 -24.42 1.03 4.19
N CYS A 106 -23.65 1.68 3.33
CA CYS A 106 -24.16 2.46 2.21
C CYS A 106 -24.98 1.60 1.24
N ARG A 107 -24.49 0.40 0.90
CA ARG A 107 -25.22 -0.54 0.03
C ARG A 107 -26.56 -0.94 0.61
N MET A 108 -26.63 -1.26 1.92
CA MET A 108 -27.87 -1.61 2.62
C MET A 108 -28.86 -0.45 2.66
N HIS A 109 -28.38 0.76 2.88
CA HIS A 109 -29.23 1.94 2.98
C HIS A 109 -29.46 2.66 1.64
N LYS A 110 -29.00 2.10 0.52
CA LYS A 110 -29.06 2.69 -0.83
C LYS A 110 -28.46 4.12 -0.86
N LYS A 111 -27.43 4.35 -0.05
CA LYS A 111 -26.70 5.62 0.03
C LYS A 111 -25.56 5.63 -0.98
N THR A 112 -25.34 6.78 -1.61
CA THR A 112 -24.19 6.96 -2.48
C THR A 112 -22.90 6.83 -1.69
N CYS A 113 -22.00 5.96 -2.17
CA CYS A 113 -20.66 5.73 -1.65
C CYS A 113 -19.69 5.87 -2.79
N ILE A 114 -18.78 6.83 -2.71
CA ILE A 114 -17.78 7.10 -3.73
C ILE A 114 -16.46 6.50 -3.28
N SER A 115 -15.90 5.60 -4.06
CA SER A 115 -14.54 5.13 -3.83
C SER A 115 -13.53 6.20 -4.22
N LEU A 116 -12.52 6.36 -3.39
CA LEU A 116 -11.30 7.11 -3.70
C LEU A 116 -10.13 6.25 -3.24
N SER A 117 -9.86 5.16 -3.97
CA SER A 117 -8.92 4.12 -3.53
C SER A 117 -8.09 3.57 -4.69
N HIS A 118 -6.90 3.07 -4.37
CA HIS A 118 -6.06 2.36 -5.32
C HIS A 118 -6.75 1.10 -5.87
N GLN A 119 -7.45 0.34 -5.03
CA GLN A 119 -8.12 -0.91 -5.40
C GLN A 119 -9.19 -0.70 -6.48
N SER A 120 -9.86 0.46 -6.48
CA SER A 120 -10.82 0.79 -7.54
C SER A 120 -10.13 0.99 -8.89
N ALA A 121 -8.94 1.56 -8.91
CA ALA A 121 -8.14 1.68 -10.13
C ALA A 121 -7.56 0.33 -10.59
N VAL A 122 -7.10 -0.50 -9.65
CA VAL A 122 -6.66 -1.88 -9.97
C VAL A 122 -7.76 -2.69 -10.66
N LEU A 123 -9.02 -2.53 -10.23
CA LEU A 123 -10.17 -3.23 -10.83
C LEU A 123 -10.61 -2.67 -12.18
N HIS A 124 -10.09 -1.54 -12.63
CA HIS A 124 -10.48 -0.93 -13.89
C HIS A 124 -10.13 -1.84 -15.07
N PRO A 125 -11.00 -1.95 -16.10
CA PRO A 125 -10.76 -2.84 -17.25
C PRO A 125 -9.48 -2.52 -18.03
N MET A 126 -9.09 -1.25 -18.11
CA MET A 126 -7.89 -0.80 -18.81
C MET A 126 -6.61 -0.89 -17.97
N ALA A 127 -6.70 -1.14 -16.66
CA ALA A 127 -5.52 -1.32 -15.83
C ALA A 127 -4.82 -2.65 -16.16
N PRO A 128 -3.48 -2.68 -16.28
CA PRO A 128 -2.74 -3.91 -16.52
C PRO A 128 -3.01 -4.98 -15.47
N LYS A 129 -3.06 -6.23 -15.93
CA LYS A 129 -3.30 -7.40 -15.10
C LYS A 129 -2.14 -8.38 -15.25
N PRO A 130 -1.87 -9.22 -14.22
CA PRO A 130 -0.89 -10.28 -14.35
C PRO A 130 -1.38 -11.37 -15.34
N ASP A 131 -0.43 -12.07 -15.97
CA ASP A 131 -0.74 -13.18 -16.86
C ASP A 131 -1.51 -14.31 -16.16
N GLN A 132 -1.22 -14.54 -14.88
CA GLN A 132 -1.93 -15.49 -14.04
C GLN A 132 -3.06 -14.79 -13.29
N TYR A 133 -4.29 -15.09 -13.70
CA TYR A 133 -5.48 -14.54 -13.07
C TYR A 133 -5.81 -15.26 -11.76
N ASP A 134 -5.89 -14.52 -10.66
CA ASP A 134 -6.38 -15.01 -9.36
C ASP A 134 -7.84 -14.62 -9.17
N LEU A 135 -8.75 -15.57 -9.48
CA LEU A 135 -10.20 -15.39 -9.35
C LEU A 135 -10.60 -14.97 -7.92
N LEU A 136 -9.99 -15.59 -6.90
CA LEU A 136 -10.33 -15.28 -5.52
C LEU A 136 -9.84 -13.89 -5.12
N GLY A 137 -8.63 -13.52 -5.51
CA GLY A 137 -8.09 -12.17 -5.29
C GLY A 137 -8.95 -11.10 -5.97
N ASP A 138 -9.37 -11.33 -7.22
CA ASP A 138 -10.28 -10.42 -7.94
C ASP A 138 -11.65 -10.30 -7.26
N LEU A 139 -12.24 -11.40 -6.83
CA LEU A 139 -13.51 -11.39 -6.09
C LEU A 139 -13.39 -10.63 -4.75
N ILE A 140 -12.30 -10.80 -4.02
CA ILE A 140 -12.06 -10.04 -2.80
C ILE A 140 -11.99 -8.55 -3.11
N LEU A 141 -11.20 -8.13 -4.08
CA LEU A 141 -11.09 -6.73 -4.47
C LEU A 141 -12.45 -6.12 -4.89
N ARG A 142 -13.30 -6.89 -5.57
CA ARG A 142 -14.62 -6.41 -6.04
C ARG A 142 -15.67 -6.29 -4.95
N TYR A 143 -15.68 -7.23 -4.01
CA TYR A 143 -16.77 -7.37 -3.05
C TYR A 143 -16.42 -7.01 -1.62
N TYR A 144 -15.16 -6.77 -1.33
CA TYR A 144 -14.71 -6.36 -0.01
C TYR A 144 -15.34 -5.03 0.43
N ALA A 145 -15.25 -4.01 -0.42
CA ALA A 145 -15.83 -2.69 -0.18
C ALA A 145 -16.65 -2.23 -1.41
N PRO A 146 -17.92 -2.69 -1.56
CA PRO A 146 -18.75 -2.36 -2.71
C PRO A 146 -19.19 -0.90 -2.68
N VAL A 147 -18.94 -0.17 -3.77
CA VAL A 147 -19.23 1.26 -3.91
C VAL A 147 -20.14 1.54 -5.09
N THR A 148 -20.79 2.72 -5.12
CA THR A 148 -21.71 3.14 -6.19
C THR A 148 -20.99 3.87 -7.33
N ALA A 149 -19.95 4.64 -7.02
CA ALA A 149 -19.11 5.31 -7.99
C ALA A 149 -17.63 5.03 -7.68
N LYS A 150 -16.83 4.86 -8.72
CA LYS A 150 -15.42 4.45 -8.59
C LYS A 150 -14.52 5.54 -9.14
N PHE A 151 -13.72 6.10 -8.25
CA PHE A 151 -12.55 6.90 -8.57
C PHE A 151 -11.34 6.23 -7.90
N GLY A 152 -10.19 6.28 -8.55
CA GLY A 152 -9.04 5.57 -8.01
C GLY A 152 -7.71 6.18 -8.41
N PHE A 153 -6.66 5.68 -7.75
CA PHE A 153 -5.27 6.06 -8.01
C PHE A 153 -4.50 4.88 -8.58
N HIS A 154 -3.72 5.11 -9.63
CA HIS A 154 -2.78 4.13 -10.15
C HIS A 154 -1.48 4.82 -10.59
N PHE A 155 -0.43 4.06 -10.85
CA PHE A 155 0.85 4.60 -11.33
C PHE A 155 0.71 5.38 -12.64
N LYS A 156 -0.33 5.10 -13.42
CA LYS A 156 -0.72 5.82 -14.63
C LYS A 156 -2.24 5.97 -14.67
N ALA A 157 -2.73 7.12 -15.08
CA ALA A 157 -4.13 7.34 -15.38
C ALA A 157 -4.47 6.64 -16.72
N PHE A 158 -5.42 5.70 -16.69
CA PHE A 158 -5.88 4.98 -17.89
C PHE A 158 -7.24 5.48 -18.40
N ASP A 159 -7.96 6.21 -17.55
CA ASP A 159 -9.28 6.77 -17.83
C ASP A 159 -9.50 8.03 -16.96
N HIS A 160 -10.57 8.79 -17.27
CA HIS A 160 -10.95 10.03 -16.57
C HIS A 160 -11.29 9.84 -15.08
N ASN A 161 -11.65 8.63 -14.66
CA ASN A 161 -11.94 8.29 -13.26
C ASN A 161 -10.70 7.77 -12.50
N MET A 162 -9.55 7.75 -13.16
CA MET A 162 -8.30 7.33 -12.55
C MET A 162 -7.31 8.47 -12.53
N PHE A 163 -6.69 8.65 -11.37
CA PHE A 163 -5.70 9.67 -11.12
C PHE A 163 -4.33 9.06 -10.90
N THR A 164 -3.29 9.86 -11.05
CA THR A 164 -1.94 9.51 -10.60
C THR A 164 -1.91 9.42 -9.08
N PRO A 165 -0.88 8.76 -8.49
CA PRO A 165 -0.79 8.60 -7.05
C PRO A 165 -0.78 9.92 -6.29
N ILE A 166 -1.39 9.93 -5.11
CA ILE A 166 -1.19 11.00 -4.14
C ILE A 166 0.17 10.76 -3.49
N ILE A 167 1.10 11.66 -3.73
CA ILE A 167 2.43 11.62 -3.11
C ILE A 167 2.39 12.45 -1.83
N ARG A 168 2.81 11.87 -0.72
CA ARG A 168 2.84 12.54 0.59
C ARG A 168 3.58 13.89 0.50
N GLN A 169 3.01 14.92 1.13
CA GLN A 169 3.63 16.25 1.14
C GLN A 169 5.08 16.23 1.63
N GLN A 170 5.36 15.42 2.65
CA GLN A 170 6.71 15.23 3.17
C GLN A 170 7.68 14.72 2.11
N VAL A 171 7.25 13.79 1.25
CA VAL A 171 8.09 13.26 0.15
C VAL A 171 8.27 14.29 -0.96
N ARG A 172 7.23 15.06 -1.27
CA ARG A 172 7.30 16.12 -2.30
C ARG A 172 8.25 17.27 -1.94
N GLN A 173 8.58 17.43 -0.67
CA GLN A 173 9.45 18.49 -0.14
C GLN A 173 10.90 18.03 0.08
N LEU A 174 11.23 16.76 -0.23
CA LEU A 174 12.59 16.26 -0.05
C LEU A 174 13.53 16.77 -1.15
N ASP A 175 14.74 17.11 -0.73
CA ASP A 175 15.85 17.32 -1.65
C ASP A 175 16.32 15.97 -2.20
N ILE A 176 16.40 15.86 -3.53
CA ILE A 176 16.83 14.64 -4.20
C ILE A 176 18.34 14.69 -4.38
N SER A 177 19.05 13.66 -3.89
CA SER A 177 20.48 13.48 -4.06
C SER A 177 20.82 12.04 -4.43
N GLU A 178 22.12 11.75 -4.59
CA GLU A 178 22.61 10.40 -4.84
C GLU A 178 23.86 10.14 -4.00
N ASP A 179 23.67 9.52 -2.84
CA ASP A 179 24.71 9.29 -1.84
C ASP A 179 25.37 7.90 -1.98
N GLY A 180 25.11 7.21 -3.09
CA GLY A 180 25.81 5.97 -3.45
C GLY A 180 25.22 4.67 -2.87
N HIS A 181 24.12 4.73 -2.11
CA HIS A 181 23.46 3.54 -1.56
C HIS A 181 22.18 3.18 -2.32
N TYR A 182 21.70 1.96 -2.10
CA TYR A 182 20.37 1.49 -2.51
C TYR A 182 19.49 1.29 -1.28
N THR A 183 18.25 1.80 -1.34
CA THR A 183 17.26 1.64 -0.29
C THR A 183 16.43 0.38 -0.51
N VAL A 184 16.27 -0.45 0.52
CA VAL A 184 15.52 -1.71 0.45
C VAL A 184 14.35 -1.69 1.43
N TYR A 185 13.14 -2.00 0.92
CA TYR A 185 11.95 -2.19 1.73
C TYR A 185 11.13 -3.39 1.25
N LEU A 186 11.40 -4.54 1.84
CA LEU A 186 10.77 -5.82 1.51
C LEU A 186 10.18 -6.48 2.78
N PRO A 187 9.05 -5.98 3.28
CA PRO A 187 8.50 -6.39 4.59
C PRO A 187 8.03 -7.84 4.65
N ALA A 188 7.97 -8.54 3.53
CA ALA A 188 7.69 -9.98 3.46
C ALA A 188 8.90 -10.88 3.74
N TYR A 189 10.10 -10.31 3.78
CA TYR A 189 11.35 -11.03 4.00
C TYR A 189 11.85 -10.79 5.41
N ASP A 190 12.42 -11.81 6.03
CA ASP A 190 13.18 -11.67 7.27
C ASP A 190 14.58 -11.09 7.00
N ASP A 191 15.19 -10.50 8.04
CA ASP A 191 16.47 -9.80 7.93
C ASP A 191 17.61 -10.72 7.48
N ASN A 192 17.64 -11.96 7.94
CA ASN A 192 18.68 -12.92 7.59
C ASN A 192 18.62 -13.29 6.11
N SER A 193 17.43 -13.46 5.56
CA SER A 193 17.21 -13.73 4.14
C SER A 193 17.66 -12.55 3.28
N LEU A 194 17.34 -11.31 3.68
CA LEU A 194 17.78 -10.10 2.97
C LEU A 194 19.30 -9.97 3.00
N VAL A 195 19.91 -10.09 4.17
CA VAL A 195 21.36 -10.01 4.33
C VAL A 195 22.07 -11.07 3.50
N LYS A 196 21.59 -12.32 3.52
CA LYS A 196 22.17 -13.43 2.75
C LYS A 196 22.18 -13.18 1.24
N GLU A 197 21.05 -12.69 0.68
CA GLU A 197 20.94 -12.53 -0.77
C GLU A 197 21.58 -11.24 -1.28
N LEU A 198 21.58 -10.16 -0.47
CA LEU A 198 22.12 -8.87 -0.90
C LEU A 198 23.63 -8.71 -0.63
N SER A 199 24.18 -9.39 0.38
CA SER A 199 25.63 -9.32 0.67
C SER A 199 26.55 -9.90 -0.41
N ILE A 200 25.96 -10.59 -1.38
CA ILE A 200 26.69 -11.13 -2.55
C ILE A 200 27.17 -10.01 -3.49
N PHE A 201 26.46 -8.90 -3.51
CA PHE A 201 26.80 -7.70 -4.29
C PHE A 201 27.73 -6.79 -3.46
N GLU A 202 28.98 -7.21 -3.27
CA GLU A 202 29.94 -6.63 -2.31
C GLU A 202 30.25 -5.14 -2.56
N ASN A 203 30.15 -4.68 -3.81
CA ASN A 203 30.40 -3.28 -4.19
C ASN A 203 29.17 -2.37 -4.06
N VAL A 204 28.03 -2.88 -3.57
CA VAL A 204 26.78 -2.15 -3.42
C VAL A 204 26.52 -1.87 -1.95
N HIS A 205 26.29 -0.61 -1.61
CA HIS A 205 25.87 -0.23 -0.26
C HIS A 205 24.34 -0.31 -0.13
N TRP A 206 23.87 -1.17 0.81
CA TRP A 206 22.46 -1.39 1.03
C TRP A 206 22.00 -0.77 2.34
N GLN A 207 20.91 0.01 2.30
CA GLN A 207 20.16 0.45 3.48
C GLN A 207 18.81 -0.28 3.52
N ILE A 208 18.68 -1.25 4.41
CA ILE A 208 17.49 -2.08 4.56
C ILE A 208 16.64 -1.53 5.69
N PHE A 209 15.40 -1.19 5.41
CA PHE A 209 14.39 -0.84 6.41
C PHE A 209 13.51 -2.04 6.69
N SER A 210 13.56 -2.55 7.91
CA SER A 210 12.88 -3.77 8.30
C SER A 210 11.94 -3.56 9.49
N LYS A 211 10.74 -4.10 9.39
CA LYS A 211 9.79 -4.16 10.51
C LYS A 211 10.16 -5.22 11.56
N HIS A 212 11.08 -6.11 11.25
CA HIS A 212 11.56 -7.17 12.15
C HIS A 212 12.77 -6.74 12.96
N CYS A 213 13.52 -5.77 12.46
CA CYS A 213 14.68 -5.19 13.13
C CYS A 213 14.22 -4.28 14.29
N LYS A 214 14.75 -4.50 15.49
CA LYS A 214 14.50 -3.63 16.65
C LYS A 214 15.63 -2.63 16.88
N GLU A 215 16.85 -3.05 16.63
CA GLU A 215 18.06 -2.24 16.79
C GLU A 215 18.87 -2.32 15.50
N ALA A 216 19.37 -1.16 15.04
CA ALA A 216 20.14 -1.09 13.81
C ALA A 216 21.44 -1.88 13.94
N PHE A 217 21.80 -2.61 12.90
CA PHE A 217 23.08 -3.33 12.81
C PHE A 217 23.69 -3.25 11.43
N HIS A 218 24.99 -3.55 11.35
CA HIS A 218 25.76 -3.60 10.10
C HIS A 218 26.27 -5.01 9.85
N PHE A 219 26.21 -5.42 8.60
CA PHE A 219 26.85 -6.65 8.13
C PHE A 219 27.50 -6.38 6.77
N LYS A 220 28.84 -6.37 6.71
CA LYS A 220 29.60 -6.04 5.49
C LYS A 220 29.15 -4.70 4.88
N ASN A 221 28.61 -4.74 3.67
CA ASN A 221 28.11 -3.64 2.87
C ASN A 221 26.63 -3.30 3.13
N ILE A 222 26.03 -3.89 4.15
CA ILE A 222 24.61 -3.76 4.46
C ILE A 222 24.41 -3.09 5.82
N GLN A 223 23.54 -2.08 5.85
CA GLN A 223 22.97 -1.51 7.07
C GLN A 223 21.51 -1.94 7.18
N VAL A 224 21.16 -2.64 8.25
CA VAL A 224 19.76 -2.96 8.57
C VAL A 224 19.31 -2.07 9.72
N ARG A 225 18.12 -1.48 9.59
CA ARG A 225 17.58 -0.55 10.60
C ARG A 225 16.06 -0.71 10.74
N PRO A 226 15.51 -0.36 11.91
CA PRO A 226 14.05 -0.31 12.11
C PRO A 226 13.40 0.64 11.09
N ILE A 227 12.13 0.39 10.78
CA ILE A 227 11.35 1.33 9.98
C ILE A 227 11.10 2.59 10.83
N GLU A 228 11.65 3.68 10.37
CA GLU A 228 11.39 5.02 10.87
C GLU A 228 11.05 5.88 9.65
N ASN A 229 9.88 6.53 9.68
CA ASN A 229 9.29 7.17 8.51
C ASN A 229 10.20 8.25 7.88
N ILE A 230 10.77 9.12 8.71
CA ILE A 230 11.61 10.23 8.24
C ILE A 230 12.91 9.69 7.63
N ALA A 231 13.59 8.78 8.33
CA ALA A 231 14.82 8.18 7.85
C ALA A 231 14.60 7.36 6.57
N PHE A 232 13.45 6.67 6.45
CA PHE A 232 13.09 5.94 5.24
C PHE A 232 12.90 6.88 4.04
N MET A 233 12.16 7.97 4.22
CA MET A 233 11.92 8.94 3.15
C MET A 233 13.24 9.60 2.69
N HIS A 234 14.10 10.02 3.62
CA HIS A 234 15.42 10.58 3.29
C HIS A 234 16.32 9.56 2.58
N SER A 235 16.33 8.29 3.04
CA SER A 235 17.06 7.24 2.35
C SER A 235 16.56 7.02 0.92
N MET A 236 15.24 7.03 0.69
CA MET A 236 14.70 6.95 -0.68
C MET A 236 15.16 8.13 -1.53
N ALA A 237 15.08 9.36 -1.00
CA ALA A 237 15.41 10.57 -1.75
C ALA A 237 16.91 10.66 -2.09
N SER A 238 17.79 10.11 -1.26
CA SER A 238 19.24 10.14 -1.45
C SER A 238 19.83 8.84 -2.03
N SER A 239 19.02 7.85 -2.34
CA SER A 239 19.49 6.58 -2.91
C SER A 239 19.81 6.67 -4.40
N LYS A 240 20.64 5.74 -4.89
CA LYS A 240 20.78 5.43 -6.32
C LYS A 240 19.56 4.76 -6.89
N GLY A 241 18.92 3.92 -6.08
CA GLY A 241 17.74 3.18 -6.49
C GLY A 241 17.04 2.50 -5.30
N ILE A 242 15.85 2.02 -5.55
CA ILE A 242 14.95 1.45 -4.53
C ILE A 242 14.55 0.04 -4.93
N LEU A 243 14.81 -0.91 -4.05
CA LEU A 243 14.35 -2.29 -4.14
C LEU A 243 13.19 -2.48 -3.14
N CYS A 244 11.97 -2.67 -3.62
CA CYS A 244 10.83 -2.77 -2.72
C CYS A 244 9.77 -3.79 -3.17
N GLY A 245 8.81 -4.04 -2.30
CA GLY A 245 7.60 -4.79 -2.68
C GLY A 245 6.76 -4.02 -3.69
N ALA A 246 5.96 -4.75 -4.49
CA ALA A 246 5.04 -4.13 -5.44
C ALA A 246 3.74 -3.61 -4.78
N GLY A 247 3.86 -3.03 -3.57
CA GLY A 247 2.79 -2.24 -2.96
C GLY A 247 2.48 -1.01 -3.81
N PHE A 248 1.60 -0.14 -3.34
CA PHE A 248 1.25 1.04 -4.12
C PHE A 248 2.10 2.27 -3.73
N GLU A 249 2.20 2.59 -2.45
CA GLU A 249 2.77 3.87 -2.00
C GLU A 249 4.29 3.97 -2.25
N THR A 250 5.08 2.99 -1.82
CA THR A 250 6.56 3.05 -1.98
C THR A 250 7.00 3.11 -3.45
N PRO A 251 6.47 2.27 -4.37
CA PRO A 251 6.78 2.43 -5.79
C PRO A 251 6.33 3.77 -6.38
N ALA A 252 5.16 4.29 -5.95
CA ALA A 252 4.68 5.59 -6.43
C ALA A 252 5.62 6.73 -6.03
N GLU A 253 6.08 6.73 -4.78
CA GLU A 253 7.04 7.70 -4.26
C GLU A 253 8.41 7.56 -4.93
N ALA A 254 8.87 6.33 -5.17
CA ALA A 254 10.11 6.07 -5.90
C ALA A 254 10.07 6.64 -7.33
N LEU A 255 8.96 6.43 -8.05
CA LEU A 255 8.74 6.97 -9.38
C LEU A 255 8.66 8.51 -9.35
N PHE A 256 7.98 9.09 -8.37
CA PHE A 256 7.90 10.55 -8.20
C PHE A 256 9.27 11.18 -7.96
N LEU A 257 10.11 10.54 -7.12
CA LEU A 257 11.48 10.98 -6.83
C LEU A 257 12.45 10.73 -8.01
N GLY A 258 11.97 10.14 -9.12
CA GLY A 258 12.81 9.79 -10.26
C GLY A 258 13.88 8.74 -9.96
N LYS A 259 13.65 7.92 -8.92
CA LYS A 259 14.62 6.90 -8.51
C LYS A 259 14.48 5.63 -9.33
N LYS A 260 15.60 5.03 -9.64
CA LYS A 260 15.69 3.70 -10.19
C LYS A 260 14.94 2.71 -9.29
N LEU A 261 14.04 1.93 -9.86
CA LEU A 261 13.12 1.07 -9.09
C LEU A 261 13.20 -0.36 -9.59
N LEU A 262 13.28 -1.32 -8.65
CA LEU A 262 13.04 -2.73 -8.88
C LEU A 262 11.99 -3.22 -7.88
N ALA A 263 10.94 -3.88 -8.37
CA ALA A 263 9.84 -4.31 -7.53
C ALA A 263 9.67 -5.83 -7.48
N ILE A 264 9.29 -6.33 -6.28
CA ILE A 264 9.03 -7.75 -6.01
C ILE A 264 7.60 -7.88 -5.50
N PRO A 265 6.65 -8.42 -6.27
CA PRO A 265 5.29 -8.65 -5.78
C PRO A 265 5.27 -9.79 -4.76
N MET A 266 4.48 -9.62 -3.70
CA MET A 266 4.25 -10.69 -2.74
C MET A 266 3.47 -11.84 -3.35
N HIS A 267 3.91 -13.08 -3.12
CA HIS A 267 3.17 -14.26 -3.54
C HIS A 267 1.77 -14.30 -2.92
N GLY A 268 0.75 -14.63 -3.75
CA GLY A 268 -0.63 -14.77 -3.28
C GLY A 268 -1.33 -13.44 -2.93
N GLN A 269 -0.73 -12.29 -3.23
CA GLN A 269 -1.37 -10.99 -3.09
C GLN A 269 -1.68 -10.41 -4.48
N TYR A 270 -2.91 -10.64 -4.94
CA TYR A 270 -3.35 -10.29 -6.29
C TYR A 270 -3.20 -8.80 -6.62
N GLU A 271 -3.49 -7.91 -5.67
CA GLU A 271 -3.27 -6.47 -5.84
C GLU A 271 -1.82 -6.15 -6.21
N GLN A 272 -0.84 -6.73 -5.50
CA GLN A 272 0.57 -6.50 -5.82
C GLN A 272 0.99 -7.11 -7.16
N GLN A 273 0.37 -8.19 -7.57
CA GLN A 273 0.61 -8.75 -8.91
C GLN A 273 0.08 -7.81 -10.00
N CYS A 274 -1.09 -7.21 -9.81
CA CYS A 274 -1.61 -6.17 -10.71
C CYS A 274 -0.72 -4.93 -10.73
N ASN A 275 -0.24 -4.50 -9.56
CA ASN A 275 0.70 -3.40 -9.43
C ASN A 275 2.00 -3.67 -10.20
N ALA A 276 2.55 -4.87 -10.05
CA ALA A 276 3.74 -5.29 -10.77
C ALA A 276 3.52 -5.29 -12.29
N ALA A 277 2.36 -5.74 -12.78
CA ALA A 277 2.02 -5.67 -14.19
C ALA A 277 1.95 -4.22 -14.71
N CYS A 278 1.39 -3.31 -13.91
CA CYS A 278 1.38 -1.88 -14.25
C CYS A 278 2.79 -1.27 -14.22
N LEU A 279 3.59 -1.54 -13.22
CA LEU A 279 4.97 -1.08 -13.11
C LEU A 279 5.81 -1.59 -14.30
N ALA A 280 5.67 -2.87 -14.68
CA ALA A 280 6.32 -3.44 -15.85
C ALA A 280 5.94 -2.71 -17.15
N SER A 281 4.66 -2.32 -17.30
CA SER A 281 4.20 -1.53 -18.46
C SER A 281 4.80 -0.11 -18.53
N LEU A 282 5.37 0.37 -17.41
CA LEU A 282 6.11 1.63 -17.30
C LEU A 282 7.62 1.45 -17.43
N GLY A 283 8.09 0.23 -17.71
CA GLY A 283 9.52 -0.08 -17.85
C GLY A 283 10.24 -0.43 -16.55
N VAL A 284 9.52 -0.55 -15.43
CA VAL A 284 10.13 -0.94 -14.15
C VAL A 284 10.43 -2.45 -14.17
N PRO A 285 11.67 -2.88 -13.90
CA PRO A 285 11.99 -4.30 -13.78
C PRO A 285 11.27 -4.95 -12.59
N ILE A 286 10.71 -6.14 -12.86
CA ILE A 286 9.99 -6.95 -11.86
C ILE A 286 10.68 -8.31 -11.76
N ILE A 287 10.99 -8.74 -10.54
CA ILE A 287 11.45 -10.11 -10.26
C ILE A 287 10.47 -10.82 -9.31
N ASP A 288 10.42 -12.15 -9.38
CA ASP A 288 9.47 -12.96 -8.59
C ASP A 288 9.95 -13.24 -7.16
N GLY A 289 11.16 -12.80 -6.79
CA GLY A 289 11.71 -12.95 -5.44
C GLY A 289 13.23 -12.85 -5.40
N LEU A 290 13.75 -12.69 -4.19
CA LEU A 290 15.19 -12.76 -3.94
C LEU A 290 15.64 -14.22 -3.86
N SER A 291 16.33 -14.68 -4.91
CA SER A 291 16.83 -16.04 -5.02
C SER A 291 17.99 -16.13 -6.01
N LYS A 292 18.73 -17.25 -5.99
CA LYS A 292 19.80 -17.49 -6.98
C LYS A 292 19.36 -17.29 -8.44
N LYS A 293 18.10 -17.63 -8.75
CA LYS A 293 17.52 -17.52 -10.09
C LYS A 293 17.48 -16.07 -10.59
N ASN A 294 17.27 -15.12 -9.69
CA ASN A 294 17.07 -13.71 -10.03
C ASN A 294 18.33 -12.84 -9.83
N ARG A 295 19.46 -13.41 -9.38
CA ARG A 295 20.68 -12.65 -9.12
C ARG A 295 21.20 -11.91 -10.35
N ASN A 296 21.15 -12.55 -11.53
CA ASN A 296 21.56 -11.90 -12.78
C ASN A 296 20.68 -10.69 -13.09
N ARG A 297 19.36 -10.81 -12.97
CA ARG A 297 18.44 -9.69 -13.18
C ARG A 297 18.59 -8.56 -12.17
N LEU A 298 18.90 -8.91 -10.91
CA LEU A 298 19.23 -7.91 -9.89
C LEU A 298 20.58 -7.22 -10.22
N GLY A 299 21.59 -7.97 -10.69
CA GLY A 299 22.87 -7.42 -11.16
C GLY A 299 22.69 -6.49 -12.36
N GLU A 300 21.97 -6.91 -13.38
CA GLU A 300 21.63 -6.08 -14.54
C GLU A 300 20.97 -4.76 -14.10
N TRP A 301 20.01 -4.82 -13.18
CA TRP A 301 19.38 -3.61 -12.63
C TRP A 301 20.36 -2.73 -11.85
N LEU A 302 21.36 -3.27 -11.20
CA LEU A 302 22.37 -2.47 -10.49
C LEU A 302 23.33 -1.77 -11.45
N ASP A 303 23.64 -2.39 -12.59
CA ASP A 303 24.61 -1.91 -13.58
C ASP A 303 24.02 -0.87 -14.56
N ASP A 304 22.70 -0.90 -14.79
CA ASP A 304 21.99 0.13 -15.58
C ASP A 304 22.10 1.52 -14.93
#